data_c76896e4f480b3b36877b225d621d36d
#
_entry.id   c76896e4f480b3b36877b225d621d36d
#
_cell.length_a   1.000
_cell.length_b   1.000
_cell.length_c   1.000
_cell.angle_alpha   90.00
_cell.angle_beta   90.00
_cell.angle_gamma   90.00
#
_symmetry.space_group_name_H-M   'P 1'
#
loop_
_entity.id
_entity.type
_entity.pdbx_description
1 polymer ?
#
loop_
_entity_poly.entity_id
_entity_poly.type
_entity_poly.pdbx_seq_one_letter_code
_entity_poly.pdbx_strand_id
1 'polypeptide(L)'
;GNLYVLHRPAERPWDFYLVLSKFAPAGGAPLWSRRWDGYIGQAQATFAPCHCITSRQHQTLDGRGYLYAAGLHSVQVIDCATGKLVGEFGSYGNLDCQGQGSKFPHPELPFGTISALSVWKDRLFAVDVLNRRIVKCRIVYGQAEKQGP
;
A
#
# COMPACT_ATOMS: atom_id res chain seq x y z
N GLY A 1 -3.68 -19.58 7.95
CA GLY A 1 -3.89 -18.15 8.09
C GLY A 1 -4.88 -17.61 7.06
N ASN A 2 -5.34 -16.38 7.24
CA ASN A 2 -6.23 -15.75 6.25
C ASN A 2 -5.46 -15.37 4.97
N LEU A 3 -6.20 -15.36 3.85
CA LEU A 3 -5.69 -14.92 2.56
C LEU A 3 -6.16 -13.48 2.28
N TYR A 4 -5.24 -12.63 1.83
CA TYR A 4 -5.53 -11.26 1.40
C TYR A 4 -5.28 -11.16 -0.10
N VAL A 5 -6.30 -10.76 -0.84
CA VAL A 5 -6.28 -10.75 -2.30
C VAL A 5 -6.70 -9.38 -2.81
N LEU A 6 -5.88 -8.83 -3.68
CA LEU A 6 -6.23 -7.65 -4.45
C LEU A 6 -6.73 -8.13 -5.82
N HIS A 7 -7.96 -7.80 -6.16
CA HIS A 7 -8.62 -8.30 -7.36
C HIS A 7 -9.56 -7.26 -7.98
N ARG A 8 -9.99 -7.50 -9.20
CA ARG A 8 -11.09 -6.75 -9.81
C ARG A 8 -12.42 -7.27 -9.25
N PRO A 9 -13.46 -6.43 -9.14
CA PRO A 9 -14.78 -6.90 -8.77
C PRO A 9 -15.32 -7.88 -9.81
N ALA A 10 -15.84 -9.02 -9.38
CA ALA A 10 -16.33 -10.06 -10.28
C ALA A 10 -17.54 -9.58 -11.11
N GLU A 11 -18.37 -8.74 -10.53
CA GLU A 11 -19.60 -8.21 -11.16
C GLU A 11 -19.31 -7.12 -12.20
N ARG A 12 -18.13 -6.51 -12.15
CA ARG A 12 -17.70 -5.41 -13.02
C ARG A 12 -16.23 -5.54 -13.38
N PRO A 13 -15.85 -6.55 -14.17
CA PRO A 13 -14.42 -6.82 -14.44
C PRO A 13 -13.74 -5.73 -15.29
N TRP A 14 -14.51 -4.84 -15.91
CA TRP A 14 -14.04 -3.66 -16.66
C TRP A 14 -14.01 -2.37 -15.84
N ASP A 15 -14.55 -2.38 -14.60
CA ASP A 15 -14.42 -1.23 -13.72
C ASP A 15 -12.94 -1.01 -13.33
N PHE A 16 -12.60 0.24 -13.26
CA PHE A 16 -11.23 0.70 -13.12
C PHE A 16 -10.71 0.75 -11.68
N TYR A 17 -11.37 0.08 -10.75
CA TYR A 17 -10.90 -0.01 -9.37
C TYR A 17 -10.59 -1.45 -9.01
N LEU A 18 -9.74 -1.59 -8.01
CA LEU A 18 -9.44 -2.87 -7.39
C LEU A 18 -10.18 -2.99 -6.06
N VAL A 19 -10.37 -4.22 -5.64
CA VAL A 19 -10.93 -4.56 -4.34
C VAL A 19 -9.90 -5.38 -3.57
N LEU A 20 -9.59 -4.94 -2.36
CA LEU A 20 -8.83 -5.74 -1.42
C LEU A 20 -9.82 -6.54 -0.56
N SER A 21 -9.67 -7.85 -0.57
CA SER A 21 -10.54 -8.76 0.18
C SER A 21 -9.74 -9.69 1.09
N LYS A 22 -10.31 -9.99 2.25
CA LYS A 22 -9.80 -11.00 3.17
C LYS A 22 -10.68 -12.23 3.12
N PHE A 23 -10.08 -13.39 2.99
CA PHE A 23 -10.76 -14.68 2.98
C PHE A 23 -10.29 -15.55 4.13
N ALA A 24 -11.19 -16.40 4.61
CA ALA A 24 -10.83 -17.49 5.52
C ALA A 24 -9.95 -18.53 4.79
N PRO A 25 -9.15 -19.33 5.52
CA PRO A 25 -8.31 -20.37 4.91
C PRO A 25 -9.10 -21.40 4.11
N ALA A 26 -10.33 -21.66 4.52
CA ALA A 26 -11.24 -22.61 3.85
C ALA A 26 -11.87 -22.03 2.56
N GLY A 27 -11.59 -20.76 2.21
CA GLY A 27 -12.24 -20.08 1.11
C GLY A 27 -13.65 -19.60 1.45
N GLY A 28 -14.51 -19.48 0.42
CA GLY A 28 -15.87 -18.99 0.58
C GLY A 28 -16.00 -17.49 0.35
N ALA A 29 -17.04 -16.88 0.92
CA ALA A 29 -17.26 -15.45 0.84
C ALA A 29 -16.14 -14.68 1.58
N PRO A 30 -15.80 -13.47 1.15
CA PRO A 30 -14.82 -12.67 1.84
C PRO A 30 -15.31 -12.29 3.25
N LEU A 31 -14.41 -12.35 4.23
CA LEU A 31 -14.68 -11.88 5.59
C LEU A 31 -14.90 -10.37 5.63
N TRP A 32 -14.18 -9.66 4.78
CA TRP A 32 -14.40 -8.26 4.44
C TRP A 32 -13.82 -7.94 3.07
N SER A 33 -14.36 -6.90 2.45
CA SER A 33 -13.86 -6.33 1.21
C SER A 33 -13.87 -4.80 1.30
N ARG A 34 -12.88 -4.17 0.71
CA ARG A 34 -12.83 -2.73 0.58
C ARG A 34 -12.37 -2.33 -0.81
N ARG A 35 -12.92 -1.24 -1.31
CA ARG A 35 -12.40 -0.63 -2.53
C ARG A 35 -10.97 -0.16 -2.30
N TRP A 36 -10.11 -0.48 -3.24
CA TRP A 36 -8.74 -0.02 -3.29
C TRP A 36 -8.68 1.23 -4.17
N ASP A 37 -8.55 2.39 -3.52
CA ASP A 37 -8.50 3.67 -4.21
C ASP A 37 -7.07 4.13 -4.49
N GLY A 38 -6.10 3.23 -4.40
CA GLY A 38 -4.72 3.51 -4.79
C GLY A 38 -4.67 3.98 -6.23
N TYR A 39 -3.99 5.09 -6.46
CA TYR A 39 -3.86 5.77 -7.76
C TYR A 39 -3.52 4.82 -8.93
N ILE A 40 -2.77 3.77 -8.65
CA ILE A 40 -2.41 2.78 -9.67
C ILE A 40 -3.64 2.03 -10.19
N GLY A 41 -4.59 1.70 -9.35
CA GLY A 41 -5.81 1.02 -9.77
C GLY A 41 -6.58 1.80 -10.83
N GLN A 42 -6.67 3.11 -10.69
CA GLN A 42 -7.37 3.97 -11.64
C GLN A 42 -6.57 4.22 -12.92
N ALA A 43 -5.28 4.51 -12.80
CA ALA A 43 -4.44 4.80 -13.96
C ALA A 43 -4.25 3.57 -14.86
N GLN A 44 -4.12 2.41 -14.28
CA GLN A 44 -3.91 1.16 -15.03
C GLN A 44 -5.10 0.74 -15.88
N ALA A 45 -6.23 1.03 -15.36
CA ALA A 45 -7.44 0.64 -16.04
C ALA A 45 -7.75 1.54 -17.23
N THR A 46 -7.29 2.79 -17.20
CA THR A 46 -7.59 3.77 -18.26
C THR A 46 -6.55 3.76 -19.39
N PHE A 47 -5.31 3.30 -19.13
CA PHE A 47 -4.19 3.48 -20.05
C PHE A 47 -3.39 2.22 -20.36
N ALA A 48 -3.88 1.05 -20.01
CA ALA A 48 -3.09 -0.16 -20.15
C ALA A 48 -3.05 -0.76 -21.56
N PRO A 49 -2.08 -0.35 -22.36
CA PRO A 49 -1.29 -1.39 -23.01
C PRO A 49 0.10 -1.56 -22.40
N CYS A 50 0.52 -0.73 -21.46
CA CYS A 50 1.82 -0.87 -20.86
C CYS A 50 1.74 -1.69 -19.57
N HIS A 51 2.15 -2.94 -19.63
CA HIS A 51 2.30 -3.82 -18.47
C HIS A 51 3.48 -3.44 -17.56
N CYS A 52 4.22 -2.41 -17.88
CA CYS A 52 5.47 -2.07 -17.20
C CYS A 52 5.28 -1.47 -15.79
N ILE A 53 4.11 -0.89 -15.50
CA ILE A 53 3.82 -0.29 -14.19
C ILE A 53 2.75 -1.07 -13.42
N THR A 54 2.01 -1.90 -14.12
CA THR A 54 0.66 -2.31 -13.73
C THR A 54 0.55 -3.56 -12.86
N SER A 55 1.55 -4.41 -12.82
CA SER A 55 1.34 -5.77 -12.33
C SER A 55 1.82 -6.02 -10.91
N ARG A 56 2.35 -5.02 -10.23
CA ARG A 56 3.07 -5.27 -8.96
C ARG A 56 2.56 -4.40 -7.83
N GLN A 57 1.31 -4.57 -7.49
CA GLN A 57 0.83 -4.06 -6.20
C GLN A 57 1.31 -5.02 -5.13
N HIS A 58 2.34 -4.60 -4.43
CA HIS A 58 2.89 -5.36 -3.33
C HIS A 58 2.15 -5.02 -2.04
N GLN A 59 1.83 -6.06 -1.33
CA GLN A 59 1.29 -5.97 0.01
C GLN A 59 2.09 -6.89 0.93
N THR A 60 2.22 -6.49 2.17
CA THR A 60 2.92 -7.25 3.20
C THR A 60 2.21 -7.12 4.53
N LEU A 61 2.30 -8.14 5.35
CA LEU A 61 1.70 -8.20 6.67
C LEU A 61 2.76 -8.04 7.73
N ASP A 62 2.41 -7.39 8.83
CA ASP A 62 3.21 -7.45 10.05
C ASP A 62 2.68 -8.52 11.01
N GLY A 63 3.44 -8.79 12.06
CA GLY A 63 3.03 -9.72 13.11
C GLY A 63 1.98 -9.17 14.09
N ARG A 64 1.51 -7.92 13.91
CA ARG A 64 0.56 -7.22 14.78
C ARG A 64 -0.82 -7.03 14.19
N GLY A 65 -1.05 -7.53 12.98
CA GLY A 65 -2.34 -7.53 12.33
C GLY A 65 -2.59 -6.33 11.43
N TYR A 66 -1.54 -5.70 10.92
CA TYR A 66 -1.65 -4.65 9.90
C TYR A 66 -1.15 -5.15 8.55
N LEU A 67 -1.88 -4.77 7.51
CA LEU A 67 -1.51 -4.94 6.12
C LEU A 67 -0.97 -3.61 5.59
N TYR A 68 0.21 -3.66 5.02
CA TYR A 68 0.83 -2.53 4.31
C TYR A 68 0.70 -2.77 2.82
N ALA A 69 0.06 -1.85 2.13
CA ALA A 69 -0.18 -1.99 0.71
C ALA A 69 0.37 -0.78 -0.05
N ALA A 70 1.13 -1.06 -1.11
CA ALA A 70 1.76 -0.04 -1.92
C ALA A 70 0.73 0.68 -2.80
N GLY A 71 0.60 2.00 -2.61
CA GLY A 71 0.11 2.89 -3.63
C GLY A 71 1.22 3.25 -4.63
N LEU A 72 0.99 4.22 -5.49
CA LEU A 72 2.03 4.68 -6.42
C LEU A 72 3.17 5.40 -5.69
N HIS A 73 2.80 6.31 -4.80
CA HIS A 73 3.72 7.20 -4.08
C HIS A 73 3.55 7.14 -2.56
N SER A 74 2.65 6.30 -2.08
CA SER A 74 2.33 6.16 -0.66
C SER A 74 2.18 4.71 -0.25
N VAL A 75 2.20 4.47 1.05
CA VAL A 75 1.90 3.17 1.66
C VAL A 75 0.68 3.33 2.53
N GLN A 76 -0.36 2.56 2.25
CA GLN A 76 -1.56 2.48 3.05
C GLN A 76 -1.43 1.40 4.11
N VAL A 77 -1.88 1.70 5.32
CA VAL A 77 -1.90 0.78 6.46
C VAL A 77 -3.34 0.41 6.77
N ILE A 78 -3.64 -0.88 6.73
CA ILE A 78 -4.98 -1.42 6.86
C ILE A 78 -5.02 -2.36 8.05
N ASP A 79 -5.98 -2.17 8.92
CA ASP A 79 -6.27 -3.11 10.00
C ASP A 79 -6.83 -4.41 9.42
N CYS A 80 -6.14 -5.51 9.67
CA CYS A 80 -6.50 -6.83 9.15
C CYS A 80 -7.79 -7.41 9.77
N ALA A 81 -8.18 -6.95 10.95
CA ALA A 81 -9.42 -7.41 11.58
C ALA A 81 -10.65 -6.81 10.89
N THR A 82 -10.60 -5.51 10.62
CA THR A 82 -11.77 -4.74 10.18
C THR A 82 -11.74 -4.34 8.70
N GLY A 83 -10.56 -4.39 8.05
CA GLY A 83 -10.36 -3.88 6.70
C GLY A 83 -10.32 -2.34 6.61
N LYS A 84 -10.31 -1.63 7.75
CA LYS A 84 -10.28 -0.16 7.77
C LYS A 84 -8.89 0.36 7.48
N LEU A 85 -8.82 1.46 6.73
CA LEU A 85 -7.61 2.26 6.60
C LEU A 85 -7.34 2.95 7.93
N VAL A 86 -6.18 2.70 8.51
CA VAL A 86 -5.76 3.28 9.80
C VAL A 86 -4.63 4.28 9.66
N GLY A 87 -3.99 4.31 8.50
CA GLY A 87 -2.94 5.30 8.21
C GLY A 87 -2.48 5.24 6.75
N GLU A 88 -1.89 6.32 6.31
CA GLU A 88 -1.21 6.42 5.03
C GLU A 88 0.01 7.32 5.21
N PHE A 89 1.12 6.95 4.58
CA PHE A 89 2.35 7.74 4.64
C PHE A 89 3.10 7.70 3.31
N GLY A 90 3.94 8.70 3.10
CA GLY A 90 4.63 8.91 1.85
C GLY A 90 3.83 9.74 0.86
N SER A 91 4.53 10.40 -0.03
CA SER A 91 3.97 11.19 -1.12
C SER A 91 4.95 11.27 -2.28
N TYR A 92 4.50 11.80 -3.42
CA TYR A 92 5.36 11.88 -4.59
C TYR A 92 6.64 12.68 -4.32
N GLY A 93 7.77 12.11 -4.71
CA GLY A 93 9.06 12.75 -4.76
C GLY A 93 10.02 12.02 -5.69
N ASN A 94 10.61 12.77 -6.62
CA ASN A 94 11.58 12.27 -7.58
C ASN A 94 13.03 12.59 -7.14
N LEU A 95 14.01 12.40 -8.03
CA LEU A 95 15.42 12.66 -7.77
C LEU A 95 15.71 14.12 -7.40
N ASP A 96 14.88 15.08 -7.83
CA ASP A 96 15.06 16.50 -7.53
C ASP A 96 14.50 16.89 -6.15
N CYS A 97 13.71 16.04 -5.51
CA CYS A 97 13.03 16.31 -4.23
C CYS A 97 13.14 15.15 -3.22
N GLN A 98 14.24 14.43 -3.21
CA GLN A 98 14.38 13.22 -2.40
C GLN A 98 15.12 13.41 -1.06
N GLY A 99 15.55 14.61 -0.71
CA GLY A 99 16.28 14.83 0.52
C GLY A 99 16.62 16.30 0.78
N GLN A 100 17.22 16.56 1.92
CA GLN A 100 17.70 17.88 2.28
C GLN A 100 18.74 18.36 1.25
N GLY A 101 18.61 19.60 0.82
CA GLY A 101 19.45 20.17 -0.25
C GLY A 101 18.95 19.88 -1.66
N SER A 102 17.81 19.20 -1.81
CA SER A 102 17.16 19.03 -3.11
C SER A 102 16.73 20.37 -3.71
N LYS A 103 16.66 20.42 -5.04
CA LYS A 103 16.26 21.61 -5.81
C LYS A 103 14.85 22.11 -5.47
N PHE A 104 13.94 21.21 -5.12
CA PHE A 104 12.58 21.51 -4.75
C PHE A 104 12.32 21.05 -3.32
N PRO A 105 11.38 21.69 -2.59
CA PRO A 105 10.92 21.16 -1.33
C PRO A 105 10.48 19.71 -1.47
N HIS A 106 10.89 18.88 -0.53
CA HIS A 106 10.56 17.46 -0.56
C HIS A 106 9.61 17.11 0.59
N PRO A 107 8.71 16.16 0.40
CA PRO A 107 7.89 15.63 1.49
C PRO A 107 8.76 14.89 2.51
N GLU A 108 8.25 14.70 3.70
CA GLU A 108 8.95 13.99 4.78
C GLU A 108 9.42 12.60 4.34
N LEU A 109 8.60 11.91 3.55
CA LEU A 109 8.90 10.59 3.00
C LEU A 109 8.53 10.53 1.52
N PRO A 110 9.45 10.96 0.63
CA PRO A 110 9.19 10.98 -0.81
C PRO A 110 9.36 9.60 -1.45
N PHE A 111 8.42 9.24 -2.33
CA PHE A 111 8.50 8.07 -3.21
C PHE A 111 8.26 8.46 -4.66
N GLY A 112 9.09 7.99 -5.56
CA GLY A 112 8.87 8.13 -7.00
C GLY A 112 7.85 7.11 -7.50
N THR A 113 8.10 5.84 -7.26
CA THR A 113 7.16 4.73 -7.55
C THR A 113 7.53 3.52 -6.71
N ILE A 114 6.61 3.08 -5.88
CA ILE A 114 6.80 1.90 -5.03
C ILE A 114 6.47 0.65 -5.84
N SER A 115 7.43 -0.25 -6.00
CA SER A 115 7.27 -1.50 -6.74
C SER A 115 7.23 -2.74 -5.86
N ALA A 116 7.72 -2.67 -4.63
CA ALA A 116 7.70 -3.76 -3.68
C ALA A 116 7.70 -3.25 -2.24
N LEU A 117 7.07 -4.01 -1.34
CA LEU A 117 7.07 -3.79 0.09
C LEU A 117 7.46 -5.08 0.82
N SER A 118 8.16 -4.94 1.92
CA SER A 118 8.39 -6.03 2.87
C SER A 118 8.43 -5.48 4.27
N VAL A 119 7.80 -6.18 5.21
CA VAL A 119 7.90 -5.88 6.64
C VAL A 119 8.70 -6.97 7.34
N TRP A 120 9.66 -6.56 8.14
CA TRP A 120 10.40 -7.43 9.02
C TRP A 120 10.56 -6.79 10.40
N LYS A 121 10.00 -7.41 11.42
CA LYS A 121 9.91 -6.84 12.78
C LYS A 121 9.23 -5.45 12.77
N ASP A 122 9.95 -4.42 13.21
CA ASP A 122 9.51 -3.02 13.27
C ASP A 122 10.02 -2.19 12.07
N ARG A 123 10.40 -2.87 10.98
CA ARG A 123 10.95 -2.22 9.79
C ARG A 123 10.10 -2.53 8.58
N LEU A 124 9.80 -1.49 7.81
CA LEU A 124 9.24 -1.60 6.47
C LEU A 124 10.30 -1.20 5.46
N PHE A 125 10.44 -2.01 4.43
CA PHE A 125 11.31 -1.79 3.29
C PHE A 125 10.44 -1.55 2.06
N ALA A 126 10.66 -0.43 1.37
CA ALA A 126 9.97 -0.09 0.13
C ALA A 126 10.98 0.06 -1.01
N VAL A 127 10.76 -0.62 -2.11
CA VAL A 127 11.55 -0.47 -3.33
C VAL A 127 10.99 0.68 -4.15
N ASP A 128 11.74 1.78 -4.22
CA ASP A 128 11.40 2.98 -4.99
C ASP A 128 12.17 2.95 -6.31
N VAL A 129 11.52 2.38 -7.33
CA VAL A 129 12.20 2.10 -8.62
C VAL A 129 12.55 3.37 -9.38
N LEU A 130 11.70 4.39 -9.34
CA LEU A 130 11.95 5.64 -10.07
C LEU A 130 13.17 6.36 -9.49
N ASN A 131 13.33 6.34 -8.17
CA ASN A 131 14.47 6.93 -7.47
C ASN A 131 15.63 5.94 -7.26
N ARG A 132 15.54 4.71 -7.80
CA ARG A 132 16.60 3.68 -7.78
C ARG A 132 17.14 3.41 -6.38
N ARG A 133 16.24 3.28 -5.38
CA ARG A 133 16.63 3.10 -3.97
C ARG A 133 15.70 2.14 -3.24
N ILE A 134 16.16 1.68 -2.09
CA ILE A 134 15.35 1.01 -1.09
C ILE A 134 15.21 1.95 0.11
N VAL A 135 14.00 2.31 0.43
CA VAL A 135 13.67 3.13 1.60
C VAL A 135 13.37 2.20 2.78
N LYS A 136 14.06 2.40 3.89
CA LYS A 136 13.83 1.68 5.13
C LYS A 136 13.17 2.62 6.15
N CYS A 137 11.94 2.32 6.52
CA CYS A 137 11.17 3.04 7.52
C CYS A 137 11.11 2.25 8.83
N ARG A 138 11.12 2.95 9.95
CA ARG A 138 10.78 2.38 11.25
C ARG A 138 9.28 2.48 11.45
N ILE A 139 8.63 1.37 11.76
CA ILE A 139 7.23 1.36 12.13
C ILE A 139 7.15 1.70 13.63
N VAL A 140 6.42 2.77 13.95
CA VAL A 140 6.13 3.16 15.32
C VAL A 140 4.63 2.97 15.53
N TYR A 141 4.29 2.01 16.39
CA TYR A 141 2.90 1.78 16.75
C TYR A 141 2.53 2.74 17.88
N GLY A 142 1.52 3.56 17.66
CA GLY A 142 0.96 4.41 18.72
C GLY A 142 0.45 3.55 19.87
N GLN A 143 0.64 3.99 21.11
CA GLN A 143 -0.10 3.40 22.23
C GLN A 143 -1.57 3.82 22.06
N ALA A 144 -2.48 2.84 22.12
CA ALA A 144 -3.90 3.17 22.23
C ALA A 144 -4.05 4.01 23.51
N GLU A 145 -4.47 5.25 23.38
CA GLU A 145 -4.92 6.02 24.53
C GLU A 145 -6.01 5.17 25.19
N LYS A 146 -5.76 4.73 26.42
CA LYS A 146 -6.82 4.17 27.24
C LYS A 146 -7.81 5.31 27.43
N GLN A 147 -8.92 5.27 26.68
CA GLN A 147 -10.09 6.07 27.05
C GLN A 147 -10.44 5.60 28.45
N GLY A 148 -10.15 6.44 29.43
CA GLY A 148 -10.58 6.25 30.79
C GLY A 148 -12.11 6.14 30.87
N PRO A 149 -12.63 5.53 31.90
CA PRO A 149 -14.04 5.30 32.10
C PRO A 149 -14.83 6.59 32.15
#